data_c7063d823c522f11dc3652e27488b1e9
#
_entry.id   c7063d823c522f11dc3652e27488b1e9
#
_cell.length_a   1.000
_cell.length_b   1.000
_cell.length_c   1.000
_cell.angle_alpha   90.00
_cell.angle_beta   90.00
_cell.angle_gamma   90.00
#
_symmetry.space_group_name_H-M   'P 1'
#
loop_
_entity.id
_entity.type
_entity.pdbx_description
1 polymer ?
#
loop_
_entity_poly.entity_id
_entity_poly.type
_entity_poly.pdbx_seq_one_letter_code
_entity_poly.pdbx_strand_id
1 'polypeptide(L)'
;MQAGGHRERRPTKESSLYLPFKIGENSNHFEAIGQETTKIFSLAISLPGGQNDSVSIRNMREIQFREALREAMSEEMRRDPGVFLMGEEVAQYNGAYKVSQGMLDEFGPERVIDTPIAELGFAGIGVGAAVNGLRPIIEFMTFNFSLVAIDQVINSAAKMMSMSGGQYSCPIVFRGPTGNAGMLSSQHSQNFESWYANTPGLKVVVPSNPYDAKGLLKSSIRDNDPVIFMESELMYGDKGEVPEGEYIIPIGKADVKRLGTDITLVSFGKMMKVALSAADELAKEGISAEVIDLMSVRPIDYAAIVESVKKTNRLVVVEEAWPLAAISSEISYHIQRYAFDYLDAPVIRVNSLDVPLPYAPTLIEAILPNVSKAVKAAKSALYLQ
;
A
#
# COMPACT_ATOMS: atom_id res chain seq x y z
N MET A 1 -6.02 -40.39 61.23
CA MET A 1 -5.00 -39.80 62.13
C MET A 1 -3.96 -39.10 61.24
N GLN A 2 -3.83 -37.81 61.41
CA GLN A 2 -2.67 -36.94 61.12
C GLN A 2 -2.25 -36.81 59.63
N ALA A 3 -1.88 -35.71 59.12
CA ALA A 3 -1.98 -34.27 59.46
C ALA A 3 -1.52 -33.54 58.25
N GLY A 4 -2.09 -32.39 58.01
CA GLY A 4 -1.77 -31.55 56.85
C GLY A 4 -0.36 -30.93 56.90
N GLY A 5 0.09 -30.60 55.71
CA GLY A 5 1.30 -29.83 55.48
C GLY A 5 1.07 -28.90 54.33
N HIS A 6 0.58 -27.68 54.62
CA HIS A 6 0.60 -26.59 53.68
C HIS A 6 2.04 -26.19 53.41
N ARG A 7 2.50 -26.34 52.17
CA ARG A 7 3.72 -25.67 51.69
C ARG A 7 3.33 -24.37 50.98
N GLU A 8 3.61 -23.25 51.62
CA GLU A 8 3.65 -21.95 51.00
C GLU A 8 4.70 -21.91 49.88
N ARG A 9 4.24 -21.64 48.68
CA ARG A 9 5.16 -21.32 47.54
C ARG A 9 5.53 -19.85 47.64
N ARG A 10 6.79 -19.56 47.85
CA ARG A 10 7.36 -18.21 47.67
C ARG A 10 7.33 -17.86 46.17
N PRO A 11 7.00 -16.61 45.77
CA PRO A 11 7.08 -16.18 44.40
C PRO A 11 8.55 -16.01 43.98
N THR A 12 8.94 -16.65 42.89
CA THR A 12 10.21 -16.44 42.20
C THR A 12 10.19 -15.06 41.53
N LYS A 13 11.22 -14.27 41.79
CA LYS A 13 11.45 -13.00 41.12
C LYS A 13 11.75 -13.27 39.64
N GLU A 14 10.81 -13.03 38.76
CA GLU A 14 11.11 -12.82 37.34
C GLU A 14 11.77 -11.45 37.16
N SER A 15 12.99 -11.48 36.64
CA SER A 15 13.76 -10.32 36.25
C SER A 15 13.13 -9.70 34.98
N SER A 16 12.34 -8.66 35.14
CA SER A 16 11.84 -7.89 34.00
C SER A 16 12.98 -7.02 33.45
N LEU A 17 13.46 -7.37 32.27
CA LEU A 17 14.33 -6.54 31.43
C LEU A 17 13.46 -5.54 30.63
N TYR A 18 12.72 -4.69 31.30
CA TYR A 18 12.15 -3.49 30.72
C TYR A 18 12.70 -2.27 31.47
N LEU A 19 13.60 -1.55 30.84
CA LEU A 19 14.01 -0.23 31.29
C LEU A 19 12.83 0.75 31.12
N PRO A 20 12.33 1.39 32.16
CA PRO A 20 11.34 2.44 32.00
C PRO A 20 12.01 3.71 31.46
N PHE A 21 11.61 4.16 30.28
CA PHE A 21 11.87 5.52 29.83
C PHE A 21 11.14 6.46 30.79
N LYS A 22 11.88 7.17 31.63
CA LYS A 22 11.35 8.30 32.39
C LYS A 22 11.11 9.46 31.43
N ILE A 23 9.84 9.73 31.15
CA ILE A 23 9.43 11.00 30.56
C ILE A 23 9.52 12.02 31.69
N GLY A 24 10.51 12.90 31.57
CA GLY A 24 10.65 14.06 32.48
C GLY A 24 9.46 15.00 32.27
N GLU A 25 8.81 15.35 33.37
CA GLU A 25 7.80 16.41 33.43
C GLU A 25 8.47 17.75 33.04
N ASN A 26 8.17 18.23 31.83
CA ASN A 26 8.38 19.61 31.44
C ASN A 26 7.19 20.07 30.61
N SER A 27 6.14 20.46 31.31
CA SER A 27 4.89 20.99 30.74
C SER A 27 5.05 22.34 30.03
N ASN A 28 6.22 22.98 30.09
CA ASN A 28 6.44 24.32 29.53
C ASN A 28 7.01 24.31 28.08
N HIS A 29 7.26 23.14 27.50
CA HIS A 29 7.81 23.07 26.14
C HIS A 29 6.74 22.99 25.05
N PHE A 30 5.53 22.56 25.38
CA PHE A 30 4.42 22.45 24.42
C PHE A 30 3.73 23.77 24.12
N GLU A 31 3.71 24.73 25.06
CA GLU A 31 3.13 26.06 24.80
C GLU A 31 4.03 26.92 23.89
N ALA A 32 5.35 26.74 23.91
CA ALA A 32 6.26 27.47 23.05
C ALA A 32 6.16 27.05 21.56
N ILE A 33 5.93 25.75 21.30
CA ILE A 33 5.77 25.23 19.93
C ILE A 33 4.45 25.69 19.29
N GLY A 34 3.37 25.83 20.10
CA GLY A 34 2.06 26.32 19.63
C GLY A 34 2.08 27.80 19.22
N GLN A 35 2.92 28.62 19.84
CA GLN A 35 3.00 30.05 19.51
C GLN A 35 3.90 30.36 18.31
N GLU A 36 4.92 29.56 18.05
CA GLU A 36 5.76 29.70 16.85
C GLU A 36 5.08 29.22 15.58
N THR A 37 4.30 28.12 15.64
CA THR A 37 3.51 27.67 14.49
C THR A 37 2.45 28.67 14.05
N THR A 38 1.84 29.37 15.00
CA THR A 38 0.83 30.41 14.68
C THR A 38 1.48 31.65 14.05
N LYS A 39 2.73 32.00 14.41
CA LYS A 39 3.48 33.08 13.76
C LYS A 39 3.96 32.74 12.36
N ILE A 40 4.32 31.49 12.09
CA ILE A 40 4.73 31.04 10.75
C ILE A 40 3.52 31.09 9.79
N PHE A 41 2.33 30.72 10.23
CA PHE A 41 1.11 30.83 9.43
C PHE A 41 0.67 32.28 9.17
N SER A 42 0.96 33.22 10.07
CA SER A 42 0.61 34.65 9.91
C SER A 42 1.60 35.39 9.00
N LEU A 43 2.85 34.91 8.82
CA LEU A 43 3.83 35.55 7.94
C LEU A 43 3.72 35.10 6.48
N ALA A 44 2.99 34.04 6.20
CA ALA A 44 2.80 33.53 4.81
C ALA A 44 1.74 34.30 4.00
N ILE A 45 1.06 35.29 4.59
CA ILE A 45 -0.04 36.03 3.93
C ILE A 45 0.41 37.42 3.41
N SER A 46 1.68 37.81 3.54
CA SER A 46 2.14 39.12 3.10
C SER A 46 3.50 39.08 2.39
N LEU A 47 3.53 38.49 1.19
CA LEU A 47 4.58 38.76 0.21
C LEU A 47 3.92 39.33 -1.06
N PRO A 48 4.26 40.53 -1.49
CA PRO A 48 3.77 41.09 -2.76
C PRO A 48 4.62 40.54 -3.92
N GLY A 49 3.97 39.94 -4.91
CA GLY A 49 4.57 39.72 -6.23
C GLY A 49 5.24 38.37 -6.40
N GLY A 50 4.49 37.29 -6.35
CA GLY A 50 4.86 35.98 -6.90
C GLY A 50 3.86 35.61 -7.98
N GLN A 51 4.36 35.27 -9.16
CA GLN A 51 3.60 34.82 -10.30
C GLN A 51 2.49 33.86 -9.86
N ASN A 52 1.26 34.18 -10.27
CA ASN A 52 0.20 33.22 -10.36
C ASN A 52 0.69 32.08 -11.28
N ASP A 53 1.29 31.05 -10.70
CA ASP A 53 1.25 29.75 -11.32
C ASP A 53 -0.23 29.33 -11.29
N SER A 54 -0.96 29.83 -12.27
CA SER A 54 -2.18 29.20 -12.74
C SER A 54 -1.77 27.74 -12.95
N VAL A 55 -2.30 26.84 -12.13
CA VAL A 55 -2.30 25.40 -12.43
C VAL A 55 -2.92 25.33 -13.82
N SER A 56 -2.08 25.30 -14.85
CA SER A 56 -2.53 25.12 -16.22
C SER A 56 -3.40 23.88 -16.13
N ILE A 57 -4.62 23.96 -16.63
CA ILE A 57 -5.49 22.80 -16.81
C ILE A 57 -4.62 21.83 -17.59
N ARG A 58 -3.99 20.87 -16.89
CA ARG A 58 -3.10 19.89 -17.50
C ARG A 58 -3.99 19.12 -18.44
N ASN A 59 -3.63 19.04 -19.71
CA ASN A 59 -4.34 18.20 -20.65
C ASN A 59 -4.39 16.80 -20.07
N MET A 60 -5.61 16.32 -19.80
CA MET A 60 -5.83 14.93 -19.36
C MET A 60 -5.93 14.06 -20.60
N ARG A 61 -5.35 12.88 -20.52
CA ARG A 61 -5.46 11.86 -21.57
C ARG A 61 -5.83 10.52 -20.94
N GLU A 62 -6.66 9.77 -21.63
CA GLU A 62 -7.05 8.44 -21.19
C GLU A 62 -5.98 7.42 -21.61
N ILE A 63 -5.38 6.74 -20.66
CA ILE A 63 -4.41 5.67 -20.88
C ILE A 63 -4.73 4.44 -20.04
N GLN A 64 -4.16 3.29 -20.43
CA GLN A 64 -4.29 2.06 -19.66
C GLN A 64 -3.39 2.08 -18.42
N PHE A 65 -3.76 1.31 -17.41
CA PHE A 65 -2.96 1.14 -16.17
C PHE A 65 -1.53 0.66 -16.50
N ARG A 66 -1.38 -0.34 -17.41
CA ARG A 66 -0.04 -0.79 -17.86
C ARG A 66 0.76 0.30 -18.56
N GLU A 67 0.09 1.20 -19.29
CA GLU A 67 0.76 2.32 -19.95
C GLU A 67 1.21 3.37 -18.95
N ALA A 68 0.42 3.65 -17.93
CA ALA A 68 0.76 4.54 -16.84
C ALA A 68 2.02 4.05 -16.08
N LEU A 69 2.14 2.76 -15.81
CA LEU A 69 3.33 2.15 -15.22
C LEU A 69 4.55 2.28 -16.13
N ARG A 70 4.39 1.95 -17.42
CA ARG A 70 5.47 2.07 -18.41
C ARG A 70 5.98 3.51 -18.51
N GLU A 71 5.08 4.47 -18.57
CA GLU A 71 5.46 5.88 -18.61
C GLU A 71 6.20 6.32 -17.35
N ALA A 72 5.74 5.92 -16.17
CA ALA A 72 6.42 6.21 -14.92
C ALA A 72 7.87 5.70 -14.96
N MET A 73 8.08 4.45 -15.34
CA MET A 73 9.43 3.86 -15.46
C MET A 73 10.26 4.58 -16.51
N SER A 74 9.71 4.80 -17.71
CA SER A 74 10.45 5.44 -18.81
C SER A 74 10.84 6.88 -18.48
N GLU A 75 9.95 7.64 -17.85
CA GLU A 75 10.24 9.02 -17.42
C GLU A 75 11.37 9.05 -16.37
N GLU A 76 11.36 8.14 -15.39
CA GLU A 76 12.41 8.06 -14.38
C GLU A 76 13.74 7.55 -14.96
N MET A 77 13.72 6.62 -15.92
CA MET A 77 14.92 6.16 -16.63
C MET A 77 15.53 7.26 -17.50
N ARG A 78 14.72 8.14 -18.11
CA ARG A 78 15.23 9.33 -18.83
C ARG A 78 15.84 10.35 -17.86
N ARG A 79 15.26 10.50 -16.68
CA ARG A 79 15.67 11.47 -15.67
C ARG A 79 16.96 11.06 -14.96
N ASP A 80 17.14 9.77 -14.68
CA ASP A 80 18.23 9.24 -13.86
C ASP A 80 18.88 8.03 -14.57
N PRO A 81 20.16 8.13 -14.96
CA PRO A 81 20.87 7.02 -15.61
C PRO A 81 21.09 5.80 -14.68
N GLY A 82 20.98 5.97 -13.36
CA GLY A 82 21.06 4.89 -12.39
C GLY A 82 19.80 4.02 -12.30
N VAL A 83 18.68 4.44 -12.90
CA VAL A 83 17.43 3.64 -12.92
C VAL A 83 17.50 2.61 -14.05
N PHE A 84 17.22 1.35 -13.76
CA PHE A 84 17.12 0.28 -14.74
C PHE A 84 16.02 -0.73 -14.35
N LEU A 85 15.50 -1.45 -15.35
CA LEU A 85 14.49 -2.50 -15.20
C LEU A 85 15.15 -3.86 -15.38
N MET A 86 14.88 -4.79 -14.46
CA MET A 86 15.34 -6.17 -14.55
C MET A 86 14.26 -7.13 -14.09
N GLY A 87 14.10 -8.23 -14.82
CA GLY A 87 13.12 -9.26 -14.49
C GLY A 87 12.95 -10.28 -15.61
N GLU A 88 11.97 -11.14 -15.46
CA GLU A 88 11.66 -12.20 -16.42
C GLU A 88 10.88 -11.63 -17.62
N GLU A 89 11.38 -11.85 -18.85
CA GLU A 89 10.72 -11.45 -20.10
C GLU A 89 10.44 -9.93 -20.22
N VAL A 90 11.10 -9.09 -19.45
CA VAL A 90 10.87 -7.63 -19.44
C VAL A 90 11.43 -6.92 -20.66
N ALA A 91 12.45 -7.49 -21.32
CA ALA A 91 13.16 -6.91 -22.46
C ALA A 91 12.64 -7.46 -23.81
N GLN A 92 13.12 -8.63 -24.21
CA GLN A 92 12.87 -9.21 -25.55
C GLN A 92 11.37 -9.45 -25.82
N TYR A 93 10.64 -9.94 -24.84
CA TYR A 93 9.21 -10.21 -24.93
C TYR A 93 8.33 -8.98 -24.67
N ASN A 94 8.92 -7.84 -24.31
CA ASN A 94 8.20 -6.61 -23.95
C ASN A 94 7.30 -6.75 -22.71
N GLY A 95 7.69 -7.58 -21.76
CA GLY A 95 6.93 -7.92 -20.56
C GLY A 95 5.79 -8.91 -20.80
N ALA A 96 5.56 -9.81 -19.87
CA ALA A 96 4.46 -10.79 -19.93
C ALA A 96 3.10 -10.09 -20.12
N TYR A 97 2.90 -8.95 -19.48
CA TYR A 97 1.66 -8.16 -19.52
C TYR A 97 1.80 -6.86 -20.35
N LYS A 98 2.91 -6.71 -21.10
CA LYS A 98 3.22 -5.56 -21.96
C LYS A 98 3.39 -4.25 -21.18
N VAL A 99 3.76 -4.33 -19.91
CA VAL A 99 4.10 -3.16 -19.10
C VAL A 99 5.38 -2.49 -19.59
N SER A 100 6.40 -3.27 -19.96
CA SER A 100 7.70 -2.77 -20.45
C SER A 100 7.80 -2.66 -21.98
N GLN A 101 6.68 -2.68 -22.69
CA GLN A 101 6.66 -2.65 -24.16
C GLN A 101 7.43 -1.45 -24.74
N GLY A 102 8.41 -1.72 -25.61
CA GLY A 102 9.23 -0.71 -26.28
C GLY A 102 10.38 -0.13 -25.44
N MET A 103 10.46 -0.48 -24.15
CA MET A 103 11.52 0.06 -23.29
C MET A 103 12.91 -0.46 -23.67
N LEU A 104 13.05 -1.70 -24.14
CA LEU A 104 14.32 -2.22 -24.62
C LEU A 104 14.84 -1.42 -25.81
N ASP A 105 13.97 -1.05 -26.76
CA ASP A 105 14.34 -0.26 -27.94
C ASP A 105 14.79 1.15 -27.57
N GLU A 106 14.20 1.73 -26.52
CA GLU A 106 14.53 3.08 -26.07
C GLU A 106 15.79 3.14 -25.21
N PHE A 107 15.95 2.20 -24.25
CA PHE A 107 16.99 2.29 -23.22
C PHE A 107 18.15 1.32 -23.39
N GLY A 108 18.00 0.35 -24.26
CA GLY A 108 19.02 -0.67 -24.57
C GLY A 108 19.13 -1.79 -23.54
N PRO A 109 19.93 -2.83 -23.88
CA PRO A 109 20.00 -4.06 -23.07
C PRO A 109 20.78 -3.91 -21.74
N GLU A 110 21.49 -2.83 -21.53
CA GLU A 110 22.18 -2.55 -20.29
C GLU A 110 21.23 -1.98 -19.21
N ARG A 111 20.05 -1.51 -19.63
CA ARG A 111 19.08 -0.87 -18.75
C ARG A 111 17.70 -1.54 -18.72
N VAL A 112 17.42 -2.43 -19.67
CA VAL A 112 16.23 -3.29 -19.67
C VAL A 112 16.72 -4.72 -19.85
N ILE A 113 16.73 -5.49 -18.76
CA ILE A 113 17.53 -6.71 -18.64
C ILE A 113 16.60 -7.90 -18.39
N ASP A 114 16.58 -8.84 -19.34
CA ASP A 114 15.95 -10.15 -19.12
C ASP A 114 16.81 -11.01 -18.19
N THR A 115 16.14 -11.73 -17.30
CA THR A 115 16.77 -12.68 -16.38
C THR A 115 16.27 -14.12 -16.64
N PRO A 116 17.06 -15.13 -16.26
CA PRO A 116 16.49 -16.46 -16.06
C PRO A 116 15.37 -16.43 -14.99
N ILE A 117 14.53 -17.48 -14.95
CA ILE A 117 13.57 -17.70 -13.87
C ILE A 117 14.35 -18.10 -12.61
N ALA A 118 14.82 -17.11 -11.87
CA ALA A 118 15.66 -17.26 -10.68
C ALA A 118 15.50 -16.04 -9.77
N GLU A 119 14.31 -15.88 -9.17
CA GLU A 119 13.90 -14.68 -8.44
C GLU A 119 14.84 -14.37 -7.27
N LEU A 120 15.34 -15.39 -6.56
CA LEU A 120 16.36 -15.22 -5.54
C LEU A 120 17.62 -14.53 -6.07
N GLY A 121 18.07 -14.97 -7.27
CA GLY A 121 19.29 -14.48 -7.92
C GLY A 121 19.16 -13.04 -8.37
N PHE A 122 18.14 -12.73 -9.18
CA PHE A 122 18.03 -11.39 -9.74
C PHE A 122 17.57 -10.35 -8.70
N ALA A 123 16.75 -10.73 -7.71
CA ALA A 123 16.45 -9.85 -6.60
C ALA A 123 17.70 -9.50 -5.78
N GLY A 124 18.58 -10.51 -5.54
CA GLY A 124 19.86 -10.28 -4.87
C GLY A 124 20.82 -9.38 -5.66
N ILE A 125 20.88 -9.54 -6.99
CA ILE A 125 21.63 -8.63 -7.89
C ILE A 125 21.07 -7.20 -7.77
N GLY A 126 19.74 -7.04 -7.77
CA GLY A 126 19.07 -5.76 -7.58
C GLY A 126 19.42 -5.10 -6.25
N VAL A 127 19.41 -5.86 -5.16
CA VAL A 127 19.80 -5.35 -3.83
C VAL A 127 21.26 -4.88 -3.86
N GLY A 128 22.16 -5.69 -4.42
CA GLY A 128 23.58 -5.32 -4.55
C GLY A 128 23.78 -4.06 -5.40
N ALA A 129 23.05 -3.91 -6.50
CA ALA A 129 23.09 -2.72 -7.34
C ALA A 129 22.58 -1.47 -6.58
N ALA A 130 21.47 -1.60 -5.84
CA ALA A 130 20.92 -0.50 -5.05
C ALA A 130 21.89 0.00 -3.97
N VAL A 131 22.50 -0.91 -3.24
CA VAL A 131 23.52 -0.56 -2.19
C VAL A 131 24.74 0.14 -2.80
N ASN A 132 25.04 -0.14 -4.08
CA ASN A 132 26.12 0.52 -4.81
C ASN A 132 25.70 1.82 -5.53
N GLY A 133 24.50 2.33 -5.25
CA GLY A 133 24.04 3.66 -5.70
C GLY A 133 23.22 3.68 -6.98
N LEU A 134 22.84 2.52 -7.53
CA LEU A 134 21.87 2.43 -8.62
C LEU A 134 20.44 2.39 -8.08
N ARG A 135 19.44 2.51 -8.96
CA ARG A 135 18.01 2.47 -8.62
C ARG A 135 17.30 1.38 -9.44
N PRO A 136 17.44 0.12 -9.06
CA PRO A 136 16.82 -0.98 -9.77
C PRO A 136 15.31 -1.02 -9.57
N ILE A 137 14.60 -1.31 -10.67
CA ILE A 137 13.21 -1.76 -10.68
C ILE A 137 13.26 -3.25 -10.96
N ILE A 138 12.90 -4.06 -9.97
CA ILE A 138 12.87 -5.52 -10.09
C ILE A 138 11.42 -5.94 -10.31
N GLU A 139 11.17 -6.53 -11.48
CA GLU A 139 9.85 -7.06 -11.81
C GLU A 139 9.79 -8.56 -11.52
N PHE A 140 8.87 -8.95 -10.63
CA PHE A 140 8.40 -10.32 -10.55
C PHE A 140 7.25 -10.51 -11.53
N MET A 141 7.30 -11.54 -12.37
CA MET A 141 6.21 -11.83 -13.30
C MET A 141 4.88 -11.95 -12.59
N THR A 142 4.89 -12.48 -11.36
CA THR A 142 3.82 -12.37 -10.36
C THR A 142 4.41 -12.35 -8.96
N PHE A 143 3.83 -11.56 -8.05
CA PHE A 143 4.26 -11.53 -6.64
C PHE A 143 4.13 -12.88 -5.93
N ASN A 144 3.39 -13.82 -6.48
CA ASN A 144 3.36 -15.18 -5.95
C ASN A 144 4.76 -15.81 -5.90
N PHE A 145 5.64 -15.49 -6.86
CA PHE A 145 7.01 -16.00 -6.91
C PHE A 145 8.03 -15.07 -6.26
N SER A 146 7.62 -13.92 -5.74
CA SER A 146 8.45 -13.16 -4.81
C SER A 146 8.80 -13.96 -3.55
N LEU A 147 8.03 -15.02 -3.23
CA LEU A 147 8.34 -15.95 -2.15
C LEU A 147 9.68 -16.69 -2.35
N VAL A 148 10.09 -16.92 -3.60
CA VAL A 148 11.41 -17.51 -3.90
C VAL A 148 12.53 -16.51 -3.56
N ALA A 149 12.26 -15.21 -3.68
CA ALA A 149 13.20 -14.12 -3.40
C ALA A 149 13.01 -13.48 -2.01
N ILE A 150 12.13 -14.00 -1.17
CA ILE A 150 11.70 -13.33 0.07
C ILE A 150 12.87 -12.99 1.01
N ASP A 151 13.91 -13.81 1.03
CA ASP A 151 15.12 -13.55 1.81
C ASP A 151 15.82 -12.26 1.36
N GLN A 152 15.94 -12.03 0.05
CA GLN A 152 16.56 -10.82 -0.48
C GLN A 152 15.74 -9.57 -0.18
N VAL A 153 14.42 -9.69 -0.15
CA VAL A 153 13.51 -8.59 0.18
C VAL A 153 13.54 -8.28 1.67
N ILE A 154 13.35 -9.29 2.52
CA ILE A 154 13.14 -9.12 3.97
C ILE A 154 14.46 -9.03 4.75
N ASN A 155 15.43 -9.89 4.47
CA ASN A 155 16.68 -9.96 5.22
C ASN A 155 17.76 -9.04 4.63
N SER A 156 17.80 -8.88 3.31
CA SER A 156 18.79 -8.02 2.66
C SER A 156 18.28 -6.59 2.48
N ALA A 157 17.32 -6.33 1.59
CA ALA A 157 16.88 -4.97 1.28
C ALA A 157 16.33 -4.22 2.51
N ALA A 158 15.36 -4.80 3.19
CA ALA A 158 14.66 -4.14 4.32
C ALA A 158 15.57 -3.85 5.52
N LYS A 159 16.67 -4.57 5.69
CA LYS A 159 17.54 -4.47 6.88
C LYS A 159 18.84 -3.71 6.62
N MET A 160 19.20 -3.45 5.36
CA MET A 160 20.48 -2.89 4.97
C MET A 160 20.80 -1.59 5.72
N MET A 161 19.86 -0.65 5.74
CA MET A 161 20.07 0.64 6.44
C MET A 161 20.31 0.45 7.94
N SER A 162 19.53 -0.41 8.60
CA SER A 162 19.68 -0.69 10.03
C SER A 162 20.99 -1.41 10.34
N MET A 163 21.32 -2.46 9.56
CA MET A 163 22.53 -3.26 9.79
C MET A 163 23.82 -2.50 9.51
N SER A 164 23.78 -1.54 8.58
CA SER A 164 24.92 -0.69 8.26
C SER A 164 25.07 0.52 9.20
N GLY A 165 24.19 0.68 10.19
CA GLY A 165 24.19 1.88 11.03
C GLY A 165 23.86 3.16 10.26
N GLY A 166 23.02 3.06 9.22
CA GLY A 166 22.61 4.18 8.37
C GLY A 166 23.60 4.55 7.25
N GLN A 167 24.65 3.75 7.05
CA GLN A 167 25.66 4.03 6.01
C GLN A 167 25.19 3.71 4.60
N TYR A 168 24.33 2.70 4.45
CA TYR A 168 23.82 2.25 3.15
C TYR A 168 22.30 2.35 3.12
N SER A 169 21.76 3.03 2.12
CA SER A 169 20.37 2.94 1.70
C SER A 169 20.21 1.81 0.68
N CYS A 170 18.96 1.42 0.43
CA CYS A 170 18.64 0.42 -0.58
C CYS A 170 17.47 0.92 -1.46
N PRO A 171 17.72 1.87 -2.38
CA PRO A 171 16.71 2.49 -3.23
C PRO A 171 16.28 1.52 -4.35
N ILE A 172 15.45 0.55 -4.02
CA ILE A 172 14.97 -0.51 -4.91
C ILE A 172 13.44 -0.57 -4.93
N VAL A 173 12.88 -0.80 -6.10
CA VAL A 173 11.45 -1.10 -6.24
C VAL A 173 11.29 -2.55 -6.66
N PHE A 174 10.55 -3.32 -5.89
CA PHE A 174 10.07 -4.65 -6.28
C PHE A 174 8.62 -4.49 -6.73
N ARG A 175 8.31 -4.78 -8.00
CA ARG A 175 6.98 -4.62 -8.56
C ARG A 175 6.46 -5.88 -9.25
N GLY A 176 5.17 -5.96 -9.39
CA GLY A 176 4.47 -7.02 -10.11
C GLY A 176 3.02 -7.21 -9.65
N PRO A 177 2.24 -8.02 -10.36
CA PRO A 177 0.84 -8.27 -10.02
C PRO A 177 0.70 -9.18 -8.81
N THR A 178 -0.31 -8.89 -7.96
CA THR A 178 -0.70 -9.67 -6.78
C THR A 178 -2.18 -10.02 -6.84
N GLY A 179 -2.60 -10.99 -6.05
CA GLY A 179 -3.97 -11.39 -5.86
C GLY A 179 -4.55 -12.21 -7.02
N ASN A 180 -5.85 -12.29 -7.10
CA ASN A 180 -6.55 -13.02 -8.15
C ASN A 180 -6.22 -12.46 -9.55
N ALA A 181 -5.75 -13.34 -10.41
CA ALA A 181 -5.39 -13.07 -11.80
C ALA A 181 -6.32 -13.79 -12.80
N GLY A 182 -7.55 -14.09 -12.40
CA GLY A 182 -8.49 -14.86 -13.18
C GLY A 182 -8.52 -16.35 -12.80
N MET A 183 -8.47 -17.25 -13.77
CA MET A 183 -8.60 -18.69 -13.51
C MET A 183 -7.23 -19.40 -13.43
N LEU A 184 -6.29 -18.87 -12.64
CA LEU A 184 -4.94 -19.40 -12.50
C LEU A 184 -4.75 -20.26 -11.24
N SER A 185 -5.77 -20.35 -10.37
CA SER A 185 -5.77 -21.14 -9.13
C SER A 185 -4.79 -20.66 -8.06
N SER A 186 -4.60 -21.52 -7.06
CA SER A 186 -4.06 -21.21 -5.73
C SER A 186 -2.69 -20.53 -5.74
N GLN A 187 -1.72 -21.07 -6.49
CA GLN A 187 -0.33 -20.58 -6.48
C GLN A 187 -0.15 -19.22 -7.19
N HIS A 188 -1.09 -18.82 -8.06
CA HIS A 188 -1.01 -17.60 -8.86
C HIS A 188 -2.06 -16.56 -8.44
N SER A 189 -2.67 -16.71 -7.26
CA SER A 189 -3.81 -15.88 -6.86
C SER A 189 -3.76 -15.53 -5.38
N GLN A 190 -2.57 -15.23 -4.86
CA GLN A 190 -2.34 -14.93 -3.44
C GLN A 190 -2.07 -13.45 -3.24
N ASN A 191 -2.47 -12.94 -2.08
CA ASN A 191 -2.21 -11.55 -1.67
C ASN A 191 -1.15 -11.52 -0.58
N PHE A 192 -0.11 -10.73 -0.77
CA PHE A 192 1.04 -10.65 0.13
C PHE A 192 1.24 -9.27 0.76
N GLU A 193 0.30 -8.35 0.60
CA GLU A 193 0.41 -6.98 1.11
C GLU A 193 0.72 -6.98 2.61
N SER A 194 0.03 -7.80 3.41
CA SER A 194 0.24 -7.88 4.85
C SER A 194 1.58 -8.52 5.23
N TRP A 195 2.09 -9.46 4.44
CA TRP A 195 3.39 -10.10 4.71
C TRP A 195 4.52 -9.07 4.62
N TYR A 196 4.53 -8.27 3.56
CA TYR A 196 5.54 -7.23 3.37
C TYR A 196 5.27 -6.01 4.24
N ALA A 197 4.01 -5.64 4.45
CA ALA A 197 3.65 -4.55 5.36
C ALA A 197 4.04 -4.83 6.81
N ASN A 198 4.11 -6.07 7.25
CA ASN A 198 4.59 -6.44 8.58
C ASN A 198 6.12 -6.29 8.74
N THR A 199 6.89 -6.09 7.66
CA THR A 199 8.34 -6.06 7.69
C THR A 199 8.88 -4.65 7.89
N PRO A 200 9.53 -4.31 9.05
CA PRO A 200 10.19 -3.03 9.24
C PRO A 200 11.30 -2.79 8.20
N GLY A 201 11.33 -1.59 7.62
CA GLY A 201 12.28 -1.19 6.59
C GLY A 201 11.73 -1.23 5.18
N LEU A 202 10.53 -1.79 4.95
CA LEU A 202 9.85 -1.74 3.67
C LEU A 202 8.77 -0.65 3.65
N LYS A 203 8.50 -0.12 2.46
CA LYS A 203 7.25 0.57 2.12
C LYS A 203 6.42 -0.34 1.21
N VAL A 204 5.10 -0.30 1.31
CA VAL A 204 4.19 -1.13 0.49
C VAL A 204 3.11 -0.26 -0.12
N VAL A 205 3.08 -0.22 -1.44
CA VAL A 205 2.23 0.65 -2.27
C VAL A 205 1.33 -0.22 -3.14
N VAL A 206 0.05 0.13 -3.22
CA VAL A 206 -0.98 -0.66 -3.93
C VAL A 206 -1.94 0.29 -4.66
N PRO A 207 -1.58 0.81 -5.83
CA PRO A 207 -2.41 1.75 -6.59
C PRO A 207 -3.70 1.13 -7.11
N SER A 208 -4.74 1.94 -7.31
CA SER A 208 -6.06 1.49 -7.73
C SER A 208 -6.47 1.93 -9.15
N ASN A 209 -5.76 2.86 -9.77
CA ASN A 209 -6.08 3.42 -11.07
C ASN A 209 -4.83 3.94 -11.79
N PRO A 210 -4.89 4.30 -13.11
CA PRO A 210 -3.73 4.76 -13.87
C PRO A 210 -3.05 6.02 -13.33
N TYR A 211 -3.82 7.00 -12.83
CA TYR A 211 -3.28 8.22 -12.23
C TYR A 211 -2.41 7.91 -11.01
N ASP A 212 -2.96 7.14 -10.08
CA ASP A 212 -2.26 6.75 -8.86
C ASP A 212 -1.04 5.87 -9.19
N ALA A 213 -1.18 4.94 -10.13
CA ALA A 213 -0.10 4.05 -10.55
C ALA A 213 1.13 4.82 -11.06
N LYS A 214 0.93 5.79 -11.96
CA LYS A 214 2.02 6.61 -12.50
C LYS A 214 2.68 7.46 -11.42
N GLY A 215 1.88 8.20 -10.64
CA GLY A 215 2.41 9.13 -9.63
C GLY A 215 3.13 8.41 -8.49
N LEU A 216 2.56 7.29 -7.99
CA LEU A 216 3.14 6.51 -6.91
C LEU A 216 4.38 5.71 -7.34
N LEU A 217 4.42 5.18 -8.57
CA LEU A 217 5.59 4.45 -9.06
C LEU A 217 6.79 5.40 -9.22
N LYS A 218 6.57 6.61 -9.72
CA LYS A 218 7.63 7.63 -9.75
C LYS A 218 8.13 7.98 -8.36
N SER A 219 7.23 8.16 -7.39
CA SER A 219 7.61 8.37 -5.98
C SER A 219 8.40 7.20 -5.42
N SER A 220 8.01 5.98 -5.76
CA SER A 220 8.67 4.75 -5.31
C SER A 220 10.10 4.62 -5.87
N ILE A 221 10.30 4.95 -7.15
CA ILE A 221 11.63 4.91 -7.79
C ILE A 221 12.56 5.98 -7.19
N ARG A 222 12.01 7.13 -6.78
CA ARG A 222 12.76 8.22 -6.16
C ARG A 222 13.04 8.01 -4.67
N ASP A 223 12.37 7.08 -4.03
CA ASP A 223 12.56 6.79 -2.61
C ASP A 223 13.93 6.15 -2.34
N ASN A 224 14.49 6.41 -1.18
CA ASN A 224 15.77 5.81 -0.77
C ASN A 224 15.60 4.53 0.06
N ASP A 225 14.36 4.20 0.45
CA ASP A 225 14.03 2.94 1.11
C ASP A 225 13.47 1.93 0.11
N PRO A 226 13.55 0.63 0.39
CA PRO A 226 12.97 -0.39 -0.46
C PRO A 226 11.44 -0.26 -0.52
N VAL A 227 10.87 -0.26 -1.72
CA VAL A 227 9.44 -0.18 -1.96
C VAL A 227 8.93 -1.45 -2.62
N ILE A 228 7.90 -2.04 -2.04
CA ILE A 228 7.08 -3.09 -2.62
C ILE A 228 5.92 -2.42 -3.33
N PHE A 229 5.84 -2.56 -4.64
CA PHE A 229 4.83 -1.92 -5.47
C PHE A 229 3.93 -3.00 -6.09
N MET A 230 2.76 -3.20 -5.50
CA MET A 230 1.86 -4.29 -5.86
C MET A 230 0.77 -3.82 -6.81
N GLU A 231 0.67 -4.50 -7.92
CA GLU A 231 -0.27 -4.24 -9.00
C GLU A 231 -1.35 -5.34 -9.07
N SER A 232 -2.21 -5.31 -10.07
CA SER A 232 -3.12 -6.42 -10.35
C SER A 232 -3.18 -6.67 -11.85
N GLU A 233 -3.03 -7.94 -12.23
CA GLU A 233 -3.13 -8.36 -13.62
C GLU A 233 -4.48 -7.95 -14.25
N LEU A 234 -5.56 -8.09 -13.47
CA LEU A 234 -6.91 -7.73 -13.92
C LEU A 234 -7.11 -6.22 -14.14
N MET A 235 -6.17 -5.39 -13.67
CA MET A 235 -6.23 -3.93 -13.85
C MET A 235 -5.40 -3.41 -15.02
N TYR A 236 -4.49 -4.21 -15.59
CA TYR A 236 -3.57 -3.71 -16.62
C TYR A 236 -4.26 -3.11 -17.85
N GLY A 237 -5.46 -3.54 -18.17
CA GLY A 237 -6.28 -2.99 -19.25
C GLY A 237 -7.21 -1.87 -18.83
N ASP A 238 -7.33 -1.55 -17.54
CA ASP A 238 -8.21 -0.49 -17.06
C ASP A 238 -7.72 0.86 -17.57
N LYS A 239 -8.66 1.67 -18.02
CA LYS A 239 -8.40 3.02 -18.50
C LYS A 239 -8.71 4.04 -17.44
N GLY A 240 -8.00 5.14 -17.46
CA GLY A 240 -8.24 6.30 -16.61
C GLY A 240 -7.51 7.53 -17.10
N GLU A 241 -7.96 8.67 -16.63
CA GLU A 241 -7.37 9.95 -16.97
C GLU A 241 -6.04 10.18 -16.24
N VAL A 242 -5.01 10.53 -16.99
CA VAL A 242 -3.68 10.85 -16.49
C VAL A 242 -3.23 12.18 -17.09
N PRO A 243 -2.76 13.14 -16.27
CA PRO A 243 -2.31 14.42 -16.79
C PRO A 243 -1.03 14.27 -17.61
N GLU A 244 -0.90 15.11 -18.63
CA GLU A 244 0.37 15.35 -19.28
C GLU A 244 1.34 16.06 -18.33
N GLY A 245 2.63 15.74 -18.44
CA GLY A 245 3.68 16.37 -17.67
C GLY A 245 4.00 15.72 -16.35
N GLU A 246 4.86 16.40 -15.60
CA GLU A 246 5.45 15.87 -14.36
C GLU A 246 4.48 15.97 -13.19
N TYR A 247 4.29 14.85 -12.51
CA TYR A 247 3.66 14.79 -11.19
C TYR A 247 4.12 13.57 -10.42
N ILE A 248 4.01 13.63 -9.12
CA ILE A 248 4.25 12.53 -8.18
C ILE A 248 3.13 12.51 -7.13
N ILE A 249 2.90 11.36 -6.52
CA ILE A 249 1.97 11.19 -5.40
C ILE A 249 2.78 10.75 -4.19
N PRO A 250 2.66 11.41 -3.03
CA PRO A 250 3.41 11.04 -1.84
C PRO A 250 2.95 9.69 -1.29
N ILE A 251 3.91 8.81 -0.98
CA ILE A 251 3.65 7.52 -0.33
C ILE A 251 3.19 7.78 1.12
N GLY A 252 2.19 7.01 1.58
CA GLY A 252 1.66 7.14 2.93
C GLY A 252 0.57 8.18 3.09
N LYS A 253 -0.01 8.64 1.97
CA LYS A 253 -1.21 9.47 1.95
C LYS A 253 -2.35 8.74 1.28
N ALA A 254 -3.52 8.78 1.94
CA ALA A 254 -4.75 8.25 1.39
C ALA A 254 -5.48 9.32 0.58
N ASP A 255 -6.36 8.89 -0.32
CA ASP A 255 -7.21 9.77 -1.11
C ASP A 255 -8.70 9.47 -0.86
N VAL A 256 -9.49 10.52 -0.64
CA VAL A 256 -10.94 10.40 -0.49
C VAL A 256 -11.58 10.43 -1.87
N LYS A 257 -11.80 9.26 -2.45
CA LYS A 257 -12.37 9.12 -3.81
C LYS A 257 -13.85 9.51 -3.86
N ARG A 258 -14.56 9.48 -2.74
CA ARG A 258 -15.96 9.86 -2.62
C ARG A 258 -16.22 10.41 -1.22
N LEU A 259 -16.85 11.57 -1.12
CA LEU A 259 -17.31 12.13 0.15
C LEU A 259 -18.60 11.44 0.60
N GLY A 260 -18.76 11.25 1.91
CA GLY A 260 -19.95 10.66 2.51
C GLY A 260 -20.10 11.02 3.99
N THR A 261 -21.26 10.70 4.56
CA THR A 261 -21.64 11.10 5.94
C THR A 261 -22.10 9.96 6.82
N ASP A 262 -22.52 8.81 6.25
CA ASP A 262 -23.22 7.78 7.02
C ASP A 262 -22.34 6.59 7.38
N ILE A 263 -21.36 6.28 6.52
CA ILE A 263 -20.43 5.17 6.69
C ILE A 263 -19.14 5.42 5.92
N THR A 264 -18.01 4.95 6.46
CA THR A 264 -16.72 4.92 5.77
C THR A 264 -16.44 3.55 5.17
N LEU A 265 -16.09 3.51 3.90
CA LEU A 265 -15.55 2.32 3.21
C LEU A 265 -14.07 2.59 2.93
N VAL A 266 -13.19 1.73 3.44
CA VAL A 266 -11.74 1.82 3.19
C VAL A 266 -11.32 0.64 2.32
N SER A 267 -10.52 0.91 1.31
CA SER A 267 -9.96 -0.12 0.43
C SER A 267 -8.64 0.32 -0.21
N PHE A 268 -8.06 -0.51 -1.04
CA PHE A 268 -6.87 -0.25 -1.83
C PHE A 268 -6.78 -1.20 -3.04
N GLY A 269 -5.94 -0.86 -4.02
CA GLY A 269 -5.74 -1.68 -5.21
C GLY A 269 -7.04 -1.97 -5.94
N LYS A 270 -7.17 -3.16 -6.55
CA LYS A 270 -8.35 -3.52 -7.34
C LYS A 270 -9.66 -3.56 -6.55
N MET A 271 -9.62 -3.72 -5.22
CA MET A 271 -10.82 -3.73 -4.39
C MET A 271 -11.47 -2.35 -4.26
N MET A 272 -10.79 -1.28 -4.67
CA MET A 272 -11.40 0.04 -4.79
C MET A 272 -12.60 0.04 -5.75
N LYS A 273 -12.58 -0.76 -6.81
CA LYS A 273 -13.73 -0.92 -7.71
C LYS A 273 -14.95 -1.48 -6.97
N VAL A 274 -14.71 -2.45 -6.08
CA VAL A 274 -15.77 -3.04 -5.25
C VAL A 274 -16.32 -2.01 -4.27
N ALA A 275 -15.44 -1.25 -3.60
CA ALA A 275 -15.84 -0.24 -2.63
C ALA A 275 -16.64 0.90 -3.28
N LEU A 276 -16.17 1.42 -4.42
CA LEU A 276 -16.88 2.49 -5.16
C LEU A 276 -18.24 2.00 -5.68
N SER A 277 -18.29 0.82 -6.29
CA SER A 277 -19.55 0.25 -6.76
C SER A 277 -20.52 -0.06 -5.61
N ALA A 278 -20.00 -0.49 -4.44
CA ALA A 278 -20.84 -0.66 -3.25
C ALA A 278 -21.42 0.67 -2.76
N ALA A 279 -20.62 1.75 -2.79
CA ALA A 279 -21.10 3.08 -2.45
C ALA A 279 -22.16 3.60 -3.43
N ASP A 280 -22.08 3.23 -4.72
CA ASP A 280 -23.11 3.56 -5.71
C ASP A 280 -24.42 2.81 -5.43
N GLU A 281 -24.35 1.52 -5.07
CA GLU A 281 -25.54 0.77 -4.68
C GLU A 281 -26.17 1.31 -3.38
N LEU A 282 -25.35 1.63 -2.38
CA LEU A 282 -25.83 2.24 -1.12
C LEU A 282 -26.51 3.59 -1.36
N ALA A 283 -25.99 4.40 -2.28
CA ALA A 283 -26.59 5.69 -2.62
C ALA A 283 -28.01 5.58 -3.21
N LYS A 284 -28.32 4.48 -3.93
CA LYS A 284 -29.68 4.22 -4.42
C LYS A 284 -30.69 4.00 -3.30
N GLU A 285 -30.19 3.57 -2.14
CA GLU A 285 -30.99 3.39 -0.92
C GLU A 285 -30.91 4.63 0.03
N GLY A 286 -30.31 5.74 -0.42
CA GLY A 286 -30.20 6.98 0.35
C GLY A 286 -29.07 6.98 1.37
N ILE A 287 -28.12 6.04 1.31
CA ILE A 287 -26.98 5.93 2.22
C ILE A 287 -25.76 6.60 1.61
N SER A 288 -25.19 7.58 2.30
CA SER A 288 -24.04 8.37 1.88
C SER A 288 -22.73 7.76 2.40
N ALA A 289 -22.07 6.94 1.57
CA ALA A 289 -20.81 6.31 1.91
C ALA A 289 -19.61 7.18 1.52
N GLU A 290 -18.69 7.43 2.46
CA GLU A 290 -17.36 7.95 2.17
C GLU A 290 -16.44 6.82 1.75
N VAL A 291 -15.69 7.00 0.67
CA VAL A 291 -14.78 5.95 0.16
C VAL A 291 -13.36 6.48 0.16
N ILE A 292 -12.49 5.78 0.90
CA ILE A 292 -11.07 6.11 1.05
C ILE A 292 -10.22 5.04 0.35
N ASP A 293 -9.35 5.49 -0.55
CA ASP A 293 -8.28 4.71 -1.14
C ASP A 293 -6.99 4.92 -0.35
N LEU A 294 -6.46 3.86 0.24
CA LEU A 294 -5.21 3.95 1.01
C LEU A 294 -3.99 4.20 0.14
N MET A 295 -3.99 3.74 -1.11
CA MET A 295 -2.86 3.81 -2.05
C MET A 295 -1.55 3.18 -1.53
N SER A 296 -1.33 3.18 -0.22
CA SER A 296 -0.23 2.49 0.47
C SER A 296 -0.71 1.85 1.76
N VAL A 297 -0.18 0.66 2.05
CA VAL A 297 -0.50 -0.10 3.28
C VAL A 297 0.69 -0.17 4.25
N ARG A 298 1.82 0.42 3.84
CA ARG A 298 2.94 0.76 4.71
C ARG A 298 3.72 1.94 4.12
N PRO A 299 3.70 3.12 4.76
CA PRO A 299 2.86 3.48 5.92
C PRO A 299 1.37 3.59 5.54
N ILE A 300 0.48 3.33 6.52
CA ILE A 300 -0.96 3.58 6.39
C ILE A 300 -1.25 5.02 6.82
N ASP A 301 -2.11 5.74 6.09
CA ASP A 301 -2.63 7.04 6.53
C ASP A 301 -3.80 6.86 7.52
N TYR A 302 -3.45 6.49 8.75
CA TYR A 302 -4.43 6.32 9.81
C TYR A 302 -5.20 7.59 10.12
N ALA A 303 -4.57 8.76 9.93
CA ALA A 303 -5.22 10.04 10.22
C ALA A 303 -6.43 10.26 9.30
N ALA A 304 -6.31 9.96 8.02
CA ALA A 304 -7.43 10.05 7.07
C ALA A 304 -8.59 9.13 7.47
N ILE A 305 -8.30 7.89 7.90
CA ILE A 305 -9.33 6.94 8.34
C ILE A 305 -10.01 7.44 9.62
N VAL A 306 -9.23 7.88 10.62
CA VAL A 306 -9.75 8.39 11.90
C VAL A 306 -10.66 9.60 11.68
N GLU A 307 -10.25 10.56 10.86
CA GLU A 307 -11.07 11.74 10.57
C GLU A 307 -12.38 11.39 9.86
N SER A 308 -12.34 10.42 8.96
CA SER A 308 -13.56 9.90 8.32
C SER A 308 -14.48 9.21 9.33
N VAL A 309 -13.93 8.34 10.18
CA VAL A 309 -14.70 7.62 11.22
C VAL A 309 -15.32 8.59 12.22
N LYS A 310 -14.64 9.68 12.62
CA LYS A 310 -15.21 10.72 13.47
C LYS A 310 -16.47 11.38 12.88
N LYS A 311 -16.54 11.42 11.56
CA LYS A 311 -17.68 12.00 10.83
C LYS A 311 -18.80 10.99 10.62
N THR A 312 -18.46 9.75 10.25
CA THR A 312 -19.42 8.74 9.79
C THR A 312 -19.81 7.73 10.87
N ASN A 313 -19.04 7.62 11.95
CA ASN A 313 -19.21 6.73 13.10
C ASN A 313 -19.21 5.23 12.77
N ARG A 314 -18.94 4.83 11.52
CA ARG A 314 -18.98 3.44 11.04
C ARG A 314 -17.90 3.18 10.03
N LEU A 315 -17.32 2.00 10.10
CA LEU A 315 -16.23 1.60 9.20
C LEU A 315 -16.41 0.19 8.66
N VAL A 316 -16.26 0.08 7.33
CA VAL A 316 -16.06 -1.20 6.63
C VAL A 316 -14.74 -1.14 5.89
N VAL A 317 -13.94 -2.19 6.00
CA VAL A 317 -12.69 -2.34 5.24
C VAL A 317 -12.85 -3.48 4.24
N VAL A 318 -12.62 -3.20 2.96
CA VAL A 318 -12.74 -4.17 1.86
C VAL A 318 -11.34 -4.51 1.34
N GLU A 319 -10.96 -5.77 1.40
CA GLU A 319 -9.61 -6.26 1.08
C GLU A 319 -9.69 -7.68 0.50
N GLU A 320 -8.90 -7.97 -0.52
CA GLU A 320 -8.92 -9.30 -1.14
C GLU A 320 -8.21 -10.36 -0.32
N ALA A 321 -7.25 -10.00 0.51
CA ALA A 321 -6.46 -10.95 1.31
C ALA A 321 -7.32 -11.85 2.22
N TRP A 322 -6.75 -12.97 2.65
CA TRP A 322 -7.33 -13.81 3.70
C TRP A 322 -7.52 -13.04 5.00
N PRO A 323 -8.52 -13.40 5.83
CA PRO A 323 -8.91 -12.58 6.98
C PRO A 323 -7.89 -12.58 8.12
N LEU A 324 -7.07 -13.63 8.27
CA LEU A 324 -6.09 -13.73 9.36
C LEU A 324 -4.89 -12.82 9.08
N ALA A 325 -4.57 -11.94 10.02
CA ALA A 325 -3.45 -10.99 9.94
C ALA A 325 -3.45 -10.09 8.69
N ALA A 326 -4.63 -9.83 8.14
CA ALA A 326 -4.84 -8.93 7.00
C ALA A 326 -4.64 -7.45 7.40
N ILE A 327 -4.47 -6.55 6.43
CA ILE A 327 -4.36 -5.10 6.64
C ILE A 327 -5.61 -4.56 7.36
N SER A 328 -6.79 -5.09 7.01
CA SER A 328 -8.05 -4.75 7.67
C SER A 328 -8.07 -5.09 9.16
N SER A 329 -7.31 -6.08 9.61
CA SER A 329 -7.16 -6.41 11.04
C SER A 329 -6.38 -5.34 11.79
N GLU A 330 -5.30 -4.83 11.19
CA GLU A 330 -4.48 -3.76 11.74
C GLU A 330 -5.28 -2.45 11.79
N ILE A 331 -5.99 -2.11 10.71
CA ILE A 331 -6.88 -0.93 10.69
C ILE A 331 -7.94 -1.04 11.79
N SER A 332 -8.58 -2.20 11.93
CA SER A 332 -9.61 -2.43 12.96
C SER A 332 -9.05 -2.20 14.36
N TYR A 333 -7.84 -2.73 14.65
CA TYR A 333 -7.17 -2.52 15.93
C TYR A 333 -6.85 -1.05 16.17
N HIS A 334 -6.31 -0.36 15.16
CA HIS A 334 -5.96 1.06 15.27
C HIS A 334 -7.19 1.94 15.56
N ILE A 335 -8.28 1.72 14.84
CA ILE A 335 -9.53 2.46 15.03
C ILE A 335 -10.14 2.16 16.40
N GLN A 336 -10.16 0.90 16.83
CA GLN A 336 -10.60 0.56 18.18
C GLN A 336 -9.76 1.26 19.26
N ARG A 337 -8.45 1.40 19.05
CA ARG A 337 -7.56 2.02 20.02
C ARG A 337 -7.67 3.55 20.07
N TYR A 338 -7.83 4.22 18.93
CA TYR A 338 -7.70 5.67 18.83
C TYR A 338 -8.97 6.42 18.43
N ALA A 339 -10.02 5.70 18.04
CA ALA A 339 -11.29 6.26 17.62
C ALA A 339 -12.50 5.49 18.15
N PHE A 340 -12.33 4.67 19.22
CA PHE A 340 -13.40 3.85 19.79
C PHE A 340 -14.64 4.67 20.19
N ASP A 341 -14.44 5.83 20.79
CA ASP A 341 -15.54 6.68 21.28
C ASP A 341 -16.40 7.27 20.14
N TYR A 342 -15.96 7.13 18.88
CA TYR A 342 -16.70 7.56 17.70
C TYR A 342 -17.42 6.41 17.00
N LEU A 343 -17.24 5.16 17.43
CA LEU A 343 -17.84 4.00 16.75
C LEU A 343 -19.24 3.72 17.27
N ASP A 344 -20.23 3.73 16.37
CA ASP A 344 -21.60 3.27 16.66
C ASP A 344 -21.78 1.76 16.37
N ALA A 345 -20.84 1.13 15.69
CA ALA A 345 -20.85 -0.29 15.37
C ALA A 345 -19.43 -0.85 15.37
N PRO A 346 -19.24 -2.18 15.56
CA PRO A 346 -17.93 -2.80 15.32
C PRO A 346 -17.44 -2.56 13.90
N VAL A 347 -16.12 -2.42 13.73
CA VAL A 347 -15.52 -2.38 12.39
C VAL A 347 -15.77 -3.69 11.68
N ILE A 348 -16.36 -3.64 10.48
CA ILE A 348 -16.65 -4.84 9.69
C ILE A 348 -15.60 -4.98 8.58
N ARG A 349 -15.10 -6.19 8.42
CA ARG A 349 -14.10 -6.53 7.40
C ARG A 349 -14.72 -7.41 6.34
N VAL A 350 -14.49 -7.09 5.07
CA VAL A 350 -14.90 -7.88 3.91
C VAL A 350 -13.64 -8.40 3.24
N ASN A 351 -13.27 -9.62 3.59
CA ASN A 351 -12.10 -10.33 3.08
C ASN A 351 -12.52 -11.53 2.21
N SER A 352 -11.55 -12.13 1.52
CA SER A 352 -11.74 -13.46 0.93
C SER A 352 -12.04 -14.49 2.03
N LEU A 353 -12.67 -15.60 1.66
CA LEU A 353 -12.77 -16.73 2.56
C LEU A 353 -11.38 -17.32 2.85
N ASP A 354 -11.19 -17.90 4.02
CA ASP A 354 -9.92 -18.48 4.46
C ASP A 354 -9.66 -19.84 3.81
N VAL A 355 -9.55 -19.82 2.48
CA VAL A 355 -9.29 -21.00 1.64
C VAL A 355 -8.41 -20.62 0.46
N PRO A 356 -7.57 -21.53 -0.07
CA PRO A 356 -6.86 -21.30 -1.32
C PRO A 356 -7.83 -21.07 -2.49
N LEU A 357 -7.49 -20.15 -3.41
CA LEU A 357 -8.37 -19.80 -4.52
C LEU A 357 -8.43 -20.94 -5.55
N PRO A 358 -9.63 -21.40 -5.95
CA PRO A 358 -9.81 -22.48 -6.95
C PRO A 358 -9.77 -21.97 -8.40
N TYR A 359 -9.89 -22.89 -9.36
CA TYR A 359 -10.00 -22.56 -10.79
C TYR A 359 -11.41 -22.09 -11.21
N ALA A 360 -12.46 -22.69 -10.65
CA ALA A 360 -13.81 -22.52 -11.12
C ALA A 360 -14.32 -21.09 -10.86
N PRO A 361 -14.81 -20.35 -11.88
CA PRO A 361 -15.26 -18.96 -11.73
C PRO A 361 -16.34 -18.78 -10.66
N THR A 362 -17.30 -19.71 -10.58
CA THR A 362 -18.37 -19.67 -9.57
C THR A 362 -17.86 -19.79 -8.15
N LEU A 363 -16.78 -20.57 -7.92
CA LEU A 363 -16.14 -20.69 -6.62
C LEU A 363 -15.27 -19.46 -6.32
N ILE A 364 -14.59 -18.91 -7.33
CA ILE A 364 -13.82 -17.65 -7.20
C ILE A 364 -14.77 -16.54 -6.74
N GLU A 365 -15.92 -16.36 -7.39
CA GLU A 365 -16.93 -15.36 -7.03
C GLU A 365 -17.47 -15.56 -5.60
N ALA A 366 -17.70 -16.80 -5.20
CA ALA A 366 -18.15 -17.12 -3.84
C ALA A 366 -17.10 -16.78 -2.76
N ILE A 367 -15.81 -16.92 -3.08
CA ILE A 367 -14.70 -16.70 -2.15
C ILE A 367 -14.34 -15.22 -2.03
N LEU A 368 -14.17 -14.53 -3.16
CA LEU A 368 -13.66 -13.15 -3.17
C LEU A 368 -14.66 -12.13 -2.61
N PRO A 369 -14.18 -10.98 -2.08
CA PRO A 369 -15.02 -9.81 -1.86
C PRO A 369 -15.72 -9.39 -3.15
N ASN A 370 -16.97 -8.99 -3.04
CA ASN A 370 -17.75 -8.43 -4.15
C ASN A 370 -18.70 -7.34 -3.65
N VAL A 371 -19.35 -6.65 -4.58
CA VAL A 371 -20.24 -5.52 -4.27
C VAL A 371 -21.35 -5.91 -3.30
N SER A 372 -22.00 -7.06 -3.51
CA SER A 372 -23.07 -7.54 -2.64
C SER A 372 -22.61 -7.78 -1.20
N LYS A 373 -21.41 -8.38 -1.02
CA LYS A 373 -20.82 -8.59 0.30
C LYS A 373 -20.47 -7.26 0.98
N ALA A 374 -19.94 -6.28 0.24
CA ALA A 374 -19.60 -4.96 0.76
C ALA A 374 -20.86 -4.16 1.17
N VAL A 375 -21.91 -4.16 0.32
CA VAL A 375 -23.20 -3.54 0.64
C VAL A 375 -23.83 -4.19 1.88
N LYS A 376 -23.83 -5.53 1.95
CA LYS A 376 -24.34 -6.24 3.13
C LYS A 376 -23.57 -5.87 4.41
N ALA A 377 -22.26 -5.77 4.34
CA ALA A 377 -21.43 -5.35 5.45
C ALA A 377 -21.74 -3.92 5.89
N ALA A 378 -21.91 -2.99 4.93
CA ALA A 378 -22.28 -1.62 5.21
C ALA A 378 -23.67 -1.51 5.87
N LYS A 379 -24.66 -2.21 5.33
CA LYS A 379 -26.02 -2.26 5.92
C LYS A 379 -26.00 -2.87 7.33
N SER A 380 -25.19 -3.91 7.55
CA SER A 380 -25.00 -4.48 8.89
C SER A 380 -24.39 -3.48 9.88
N ALA A 381 -23.39 -2.69 9.47
CA ALA A 381 -22.83 -1.62 10.33
C ALA A 381 -23.82 -0.50 10.61
N LEU A 382 -24.81 -0.31 9.73
CA LEU A 382 -25.91 0.65 9.88
C LEU A 382 -27.12 0.07 10.63
N TYR A 383 -27.08 -1.20 11.03
CA TYR A 383 -28.21 -1.94 11.63
C TYR A 383 -29.44 -2.00 10.72
N LEU A 384 -29.24 -1.95 9.39
CA LEU A 384 -30.26 -2.12 8.37
C LEU A 384 -30.35 -3.60 7.91
N GLN A 385 -31.58 -4.04 7.54
CA GLN A 385 -31.81 -5.41 7.05
C GLN A 385 -31.55 -5.53 5.55
#